data_94dd17da4aeb7a688c9564a10ab67c7f
#
_entry.id   94dd17da4aeb7a688c9564a10ab67c7f
#
_cell.length_a   1.000
_cell.length_b   1.000
_cell.length_c   1.000
_cell.angle_alpha   90.00
_cell.angle_beta   90.00
_cell.angle_gamma   90.00
#
_symmetry.space_group_name_H-M   'P 1'
#
loop_
_entity.id
_entity.type
_entity.pdbx_description
1 polymer ?
#
loop_
_entity_poly.entity_id
_entity_poly.type
_entity_poly.pdbx_seq_one_letter_code
_entity_poly.pdbx_strand_id
1 'polypeptide(L)'
;MGDNNSLGNCTDPSMDFQATLYAATYTVIFIPGLLGNGIALWVLCRFINKKNKAVIFMMNLAAADLAHIISLPLRMYYYINHSWPFGGFLCQLCFYLKYLNMYASICFLTCISIQRYLFLRHPFKAKDWKCRYDVAISAAIWIVVGAACLPLPILRSPSLTNSTNTCFADLGVRQLNMGTSIAMVLVAELSGFLLPLVIILYCTWKMRQSLQESHAPLQHANEKQKAWRMILGCAAVFFICFTPYHVNFPLFMMVKQEAIRDCSARRRTLYFHSISLCLASLNCCLDPIIYYFMTSEFQEKLFRNCRANIWSRLTNLDSSRSPGSSGGEQENPTMVDMH
;
A
#
# COMPACT_ATOMS: atom_id res chain seq x y z
N MET A 1 -4.33 6.82 56.59
CA MET A 1 -5.57 6.50 55.87
C MET A 1 -5.61 7.45 54.69
N GLY A 2 -5.04 7.04 53.58
CA GLY A 2 -4.92 7.82 52.36
C GLY A 2 -5.66 7.07 51.25
N ASP A 3 -6.48 7.78 50.53
CA ASP A 3 -7.41 7.34 49.49
C ASP A 3 -6.75 6.46 48.44
N ASN A 4 -6.97 5.17 48.49
CA ASN A 4 -6.63 4.18 47.47
C ASN A 4 -7.80 3.86 46.52
N ASN A 5 -8.64 4.83 46.19
CA ASN A 5 -9.85 4.56 45.38
C ASN A 5 -10.11 5.60 44.28
N SER A 6 -9.13 5.94 43.48
CA SER A 6 -9.39 6.72 42.26
C SER A 6 -8.70 6.16 41.01
N LEU A 7 -8.59 4.81 40.89
CA LEU A 7 -8.40 4.20 39.57
C LEU A 7 -9.80 4.10 38.93
N GLY A 8 -10.34 5.27 38.53
CA GLY A 8 -11.59 5.36 37.82
C GLY A 8 -11.58 4.40 36.65
N ASN A 9 -12.64 3.62 36.52
CA ASN A 9 -12.88 2.61 35.48
C ASN A 9 -12.83 3.29 34.11
N CYS A 10 -11.58 3.45 33.57
CA CYS A 10 -11.36 4.05 32.27
C CYS A 10 -11.91 3.10 31.20
N THR A 11 -13.08 3.38 30.65
CA THR A 11 -13.62 2.62 29.54
C THR A 11 -12.78 2.87 28.31
N ASP A 12 -12.10 1.85 27.83
CA ASP A 12 -11.44 1.86 26.50
C ASP A 12 -12.50 2.06 25.39
N PRO A 13 -12.11 2.51 24.18
CA PRO A 13 -13.04 2.66 23.07
C PRO A 13 -13.92 1.43 22.93
N SER A 14 -15.22 1.65 22.75
CA SER A 14 -16.15 0.53 22.59
C SER A 14 -15.68 -0.39 21.45
N MET A 15 -15.75 -1.68 21.66
CA MET A 15 -15.44 -2.69 20.64
C MET A 15 -16.25 -2.43 19.37
N ASP A 16 -17.50 -1.96 19.51
CA ASP A 16 -18.39 -1.63 18.41
C ASP A 16 -17.87 -0.50 17.54
N PHE A 17 -17.30 0.56 18.14
CA PHE A 17 -16.68 1.65 17.36
C PHE A 17 -15.52 1.15 16.52
N GLN A 18 -14.60 0.38 17.11
CA GLN A 18 -13.45 -0.16 16.39
C GLN A 18 -13.89 -1.14 15.29
N ALA A 19 -14.84 -2.02 15.61
CA ALA A 19 -15.38 -2.99 14.65
C ALA A 19 -16.03 -2.29 13.45
N THR A 20 -16.90 -1.31 13.71
CA THR A 20 -17.56 -0.53 12.65
C THR A 20 -16.54 0.22 11.79
N LEU A 21 -15.58 0.91 12.42
CA LEU A 21 -14.55 1.68 11.72
C LEU A 21 -13.69 0.79 10.81
N TYR A 22 -13.21 -0.32 11.33
CA TYR A 22 -12.36 -1.23 10.54
C TYR A 22 -13.17 -1.97 9.47
N ALA A 23 -14.38 -2.45 9.77
CA ALA A 23 -15.22 -3.11 8.77
C ALA A 23 -15.54 -2.17 7.60
N ALA A 24 -15.97 -0.94 7.88
CA ALA A 24 -16.28 0.05 6.86
C ALA A 24 -15.04 0.40 6.03
N THR A 25 -13.91 0.68 6.69
CA THR A 25 -12.65 1.04 6.00
C THR A 25 -12.17 -0.09 5.10
N TYR A 26 -12.13 -1.32 5.59
CA TYR A 26 -11.63 -2.46 4.81
C TYR A 26 -12.56 -2.83 3.65
N THR A 27 -13.87 -2.66 3.80
CA THR A 27 -14.83 -2.83 2.69
C THR A 27 -14.57 -1.82 1.58
N VAL A 28 -14.34 -0.55 1.92
CA VAL A 28 -14.04 0.50 0.94
C VAL A 28 -12.70 0.27 0.24
N ILE A 29 -11.68 -0.21 0.98
CA ILE A 29 -10.33 -0.43 0.44
C ILE A 29 -10.24 -1.68 -0.43
N PHE A 30 -11.00 -2.74 -0.12
CA PHE A 30 -10.81 -4.07 -0.69
C PHE A 30 -10.91 -4.08 -2.22
N ILE A 31 -12.01 -3.61 -2.78
CA ILE A 31 -12.25 -3.68 -4.23
C ILE A 31 -11.32 -2.73 -5.01
N PRO A 32 -11.24 -1.42 -4.70
CA PRO A 32 -10.36 -0.51 -5.41
C PRO A 32 -8.88 -0.90 -5.28
N GLY A 33 -8.46 -1.32 -4.08
CA GLY A 33 -7.08 -1.75 -3.83
C GLY A 33 -6.72 -3.02 -4.60
N LEU A 34 -7.59 -4.02 -4.60
CA LEU A 34 -7.38 -5.28 -5.32
C LEU A 34 -7.29 -5.03 -6.83
N LEU A 35 -8.24 -4.30 -7.39
CA LEU A 35 -8.28 -3.99 -8.81
C LEU A 35 -7.12 -3.08 -9.21
N GLY A 36 -6.87 -2.01 -8.46
CA GLY A 36 -5.82 -1.04 -8.76
C GLY A 36 -4.42 -1.68 -8.76
N ASN A 37 -4.06 -2.39 -7.70
CA ASN A 37 -2.76 -3.06 -7.61
C ASN A 37 -2.65 -4.27 -8.54
N GLY A 38 -3.73 -5.04 -8.73
CA GLY A 38 -3.76 -6.15 -9.68
C GLY A 38 -3.53 -5.71 -11.11
N ILE A 39 -4.23 -4.67 -11.57
CA ILE A 39 -4.04 -4.06 -12.90
C ILE A 39 -2.65 -3.46 -13.01
N ALA A 40 -2.19 -2.73 -11.98
CA ALA A 40 -0.86 -2.14 -11.96
C ALA A 40 0.22 -3.21 -12.12
N LEU A 41 0.18 -4.26 -11.33
CA LEU A 41 1.14 -5.36 -11.40
C LEU A 41 1.12 -6.06 -12.77
N TRP A 42 -0.07 -6.34 -13.31
CA TRP A 42 -0.24 -6.92 -14.63
C TRP A 42 0.39 -6.05 -15.74
N VAL A 43 0.11 -4.74 -15.75
CA VAL A 43 0.67 -3.80 -16.72
C VAL A 43 2.18 -3.68 -16.57
N LEU A 44 2.69 -3.55 -15.33
CA LEU A 44 4.12 -3.43 -15.04
C LEU A 44 4.89 -4.70 -15.46
N CYS A 45 4.33 -5.88 -15.21
CA CYS A 45 4.98 -7.15 -15.57
C CYS A 45 4.95 -7.44 -17.07
N ARG A 46 3.82 -7.13 -17.74
CA ARG A 46 3.57 -7.58 -19.11
C ARG A 46 4.02 -6.58 -20.17
N PHE A 47 3.84 -5.30 -19.93
CA PHE A 47 3.93 -4.28 -20.97
C PHE A 47 5.07 -3.28 -20.77
N ILE A 48 5.55 -3.10 -19.54
CA ILE A 48 6.59 -2.11 -19.29
C ILE A 48 7.96 -2.79 -19.29
N ASN A 49 8.89 -2.19 -20.02
CA ASN A 49 10.26 -2.68 -20.08
C ASN A 49 10.91 -2.54 -18.67
N LYS A 50 11.44 -3.64 -18.15
CA LYS A 50 12.16 -3.66 -16.85
C LYS A 50 13.40 -2.75 -16.83
N LYS A 51 13.87 -2.29 -18.02
CA LYS A 51 14.88 -1.23 -18.11
C LYS A 51 14.34 0.15 -17.72
N ASN A 52 13.01 0.32 -17.67
CA ASN A 52 12.40 1.53 -17.15
C ASN A 52 12.65 1.64 -15.64
N LYS A 53 13.14 2.80 -15.25
CA LYS A 53 13.60 3.08 -13.89
C LYS A 53 12.40 3.09 -12.91
N ALA A 54 12.61 2.55 -11.72
CA ALA A 54 11.65 2.39 -10.63
C ALA A 54 10.52 1.33 -10.84
N VAL A 55 10.41 0.69 -12.00
CA VAL A 55 9.38 -0.34 -12.25
C VAL A 55 9.46 -1.49 -11.24
N ILE A 56 10.66 -1.91 -10.87
CA ILE A 56 10.86 -3.00 -9.91
C ILE A 56 10.33 -2.62 -8.53
N PHE A 57 10.64 -1.41 -8.05
CA PHE A 57 10.14 -0.96 -6.74
C PHE A 57 8.61 -0.83 -6.71
N MET A 58 8.00 -0.39 -7.82
CA MET A 58 6.54 -0.35 -7.95
C MET A 58 5.90 -1.73 -7.96
N MET A 59 6.51 -2.70 -8.66
CA MET A 59 6.03 -4.08 -8.64
C MET A 59 6.05 -4.66 -7.23
N ASN A 60 7.11 -4.38 -6.47
CA ASN A 60 7.22 -4.82 -5.08
C ASN A 60 6.22 -4.09 -4.16
N LEU A 61 6.00 -2.80 -4.39
CA LEU A 61 4.98 -2.01 -3.67
C LEU A 61 3.58 -2.60 -3.91
N ALA A 62 3.21 -2.83 -5.18
CA ALA A 62 1.93 -3.45 -5.52
C ALA A 62 1.80 -4.88 -4.96
N ALA A 63 2.90 -5.65 -4.89
CA ALA A 63 2.89 -6.98 -4.28
C ALA A 63 2.67 -6.92 -2.76
N ALA A 64 3.28 -5.95 -2.06
CA ALA A 64 3.06 -5.73 -0.64
C ALA A 64 1.59 -5.35 -0.34
N ASP A 65 1.03 -4.47 -1.16
CA ASP A 65 -0.37 -4.07 -1.06
C ASP A 65 -1.33 -5.25 -1.27
N LEU A 66 -1.11 -6.05 -2.32
CA LEU A 66 -1.92 -7.23 -2.60
C LEU A 66 -1.85 -8.25 -1.46
N ALA A 67 -0.67 -8.47 -0.87
CA ALA A 67 -0.53 -9.38 0.27
C ALA A 67 -1.37 -8.92 1.47
N HIS A 68 -1.41 -7.61 1.75
CA HIS A 68 -2.28 -7.05 2.77
C HIS A 68 -3.76 -7.15 2.41
N ILE A 69 -4.14 -6.77 1.19
CA ILE A 69 -5.52 -6.76 0.70
C ILE A 69 -6.14 -8.16 0.76
N ILE A 70 -5.39 -9.21 0.41
CA ILE A 70 -5.85 -10.61 0.49
C ILE A 70 -6.21 -11.00 1.93
N SER A 71 -5.59 -10.39 2.94
CA SER A 71 -5.91 -10.63 4.35
C SER A 71 -7.17 -9.88 4.84
N LEU A 72 -7.67 -8.88 4.10
CA LEU A 72 -8.79 -8.04 4.54
C LEU A 72 -10.13 -8.78 4.70
N PRO A 73 -10.52 -9.74 3.83
CA PRO A 73 -11.77 -10.49 4.03
C PRO A 73 -11.83 -11.22 5.37
N LEU A 74 -10.71 -11.79 5.83
CA LEU A 74 -10.62 -12.44 7.14
C LEU A 74 -10.81 -11.46 8.29
N ARG A 75 -10.25 -10.25 8.14
CA ARG A 75 -10.41 -9.17 9.13
C ARG A 75 -11.83 -8.63 9.14
N MET A 76 -12.45 -8.43 7.96
CA MET A 76 -13.84 -8.01 7.86
C MET A 76 -14.78 -9.03 8.52
N TYR A 77 -14.57 -10.33 8.27
CA TYR A 77 -15.33 -11.39 8.92
C TYR A 77 -15.29 -11.24 10.45
N TYR A 78 -14.07 -11.05 11.02
CA TYR A 78 -13.94 -10.90 12.48
C TYR A 78 -14.67 -9.66 13.01
N TYR A 79 -14.53 -8.50 12.37
CA TYR A 79 -15.15 -7.28 12.85
C TYR A 79 -16.68 -7.26 12.71
N ILE A 80 -17.22 -8.05 11.78
CA ILE A 80 -18.69 -8.20 11.60
C ILE A 80 -19.26 -9.24 12.57
N ASN A 81 -18.59 -10.38 12.74
CA ASN A 81 -19.11 -11.50 13.51
C ASN A 81 -18.57 -11.59 14.95
N HIS A 82 -17.63 -10.74 15.32
CA HIS A 82 -16.94 -10.75 16.62
C HIS A 82 -16.36 -12.12 17.02
N SER A 83 -16.08 -12.98 16.06
CA SER A 83 -15.54 -14.32 16.27
C SER A 83 -14.47 -14.66 15.25
N TRP A 84 -13.47 -15.47 15.66
CA TRP A 84 -12.35 -15.88 14.82
C TRP A 84 -12.22 -17.40 14.75
N PRO A 85 -12.83 -18.07 13.75
CA PRO A 85 -12.77 -19.53 13.60
C PRO A 85 -11.52 -20.03 12.87
N PHE A 86 -10.64 -19.13 12.36
CA PHE A 86 -9.59 -19.50 11.43
C PHE A 86 -8.26 -19.91 12.09
N GLY A 87 -8.23 -20.02 13.43
CA GLY A 87 -7.05 -20.43 14.17
C GLY A 87 -5.97 -19.35 14.39
N GLY A 88 -5.05 -19.62 15.32
CA GLY A 88 -4.04 -18.66 15.77
C GLY A 88 -3.03 -18.27 14.70
N PHE A 89 -2.62 -19.21 13.83
CA PHE A 89 -1.65 -18.94 12.76
C PHE A 89 -2.14 -17.86 11.79
N LEU A 90 -3.36 -17.97 11.28
CA LEU A 90 -3.93 -16.97 10.37
C LEU A 90 -4.15 -15.62 11.06
N CYS A 91 -4.47 -15.63 12.36
CA CYS A 91 -4.53 -14.41 13.15
C CYS A 91 -3.18 -13.68 13.18
N GLN A 92 -2.11 -14.39 13.52
CA GLN A 92 -0.75 -13.85 13.55
C GLN A 92 -0.28 -13.39 12.16
N LEU A 93 -0.57 -14.18 11.12
CA LEU A 93 -0.25 -13.85 9.74
C LEU A 93 -0.94 -12.56 9.29
N CYS A 94 -2.22 -12.37 9.63
CA CYS A 94 -2.92 -11.13 9.34
C CYS A 94 -2.24 -9.92 10.00
N PHE A 95 -1.82 -10.03 11.27
CA PHE A 95 -1.05 -8.97 11.93
C PHE A 95 0.27 -8.70 11.23
N TYR A 96 1.02 -9.74 10.95
CA TYR A 96 2.30 -9.64 10.25
C TYR A 96 2.16 -8.92 8.91
N LEU A 97 1.21 -9.32 8.07
CA LEU A 97 0.98 -8.75 6.75
C LEU A 97 0.62 -7.26 6.81
N LYS A 98 -0.10 -6.81 7.84
CA LYS A 98 -0.44 -5.39 8.02
C LYS A 98 0.80 -4.53 8.22
N TYR A 99 1.66 -4.90 9.16
CA TYR A 99 2.87 -4.14 9.46
C TYR A 99 3.93 -4.31 8.38
N LEU A 100 4.05 -5.51 7.81
CA LEU A 100 4.92 -5.77 6.68
C LEU A 100 4.57 -4.86 5.49
N ASN A 101 3.28 -4.74 5.14
CA ASN A 101 2.83 -3.82 4.09
C ASN A 101 3.20 -2.38 4.43
N MET A 102 2.88 -1.90 5.63
CA MET A 102 3.14 -0.51 6.04
C MET A 102 4.62 -0.14 5.88
N TYR A 103 5.54 -0.92 6.46
CA TYR A 103 6.98 -0.61 6.41
C TYR A 103 7.60 -0.90 5.05
N ALA A 104 7.16 -1.94 4.34
CA ALA A 104 7.60 -2.19 2.97
C ALA A 104 7.19 -1.05 2.04
N SER A 105 5.96 -0.54 2.14
CA SER A 105 5.49 0.60 1.35
C SER A 105 6.29 1.87 1.64
N ILE A 106 6.58 2.18 2.91
CA ILE A 106 7.46 3.31 3.29
C ILE A 106 8.83 3.18 2.60
N CYS A 107 9.45 1.99 2.66
CA CYS A 107 10.75 1.74 2.05
C CYS A 107 10.71 1.86 0.51
N PHE A 108 9.70 1.26 -0.13
CA PHE A 108 9.59 1.30 -1.60
C PHE A 108 9.26 2.70 -2.12
N LEU A 109 8.37 3.46 -1.47
CA LEU A 109 8.11 4.87 -1.81
C LEU A 109 9.37 5.73 -1.67
N THR A 110 10.19 5.47 -0.65
CA THR A 110 11.48 6.13 -0.47
C THR A 110 12.45 5.79 -1.60
N CYS A 111 12.58 4.50 -1.96
CA CYS A 111 13.42 4.06 -3.08
C CYS A 111 12.97 4.66 -4.42
N ILE A 112 11.67 4.71 -4.67
CA ILE A 112 11.09 5.35 -5.84
C ILE A 112 11.49 6.83 -5.89
N SER A 113 11.36 7.55 -4.78
CA SER A 113 11.70 8.97 -4.69
C SER A 113 13.19 9.22 -4.94
N ILE A 114 14.07 8.42 -4.31
CA ILE A 114 15.52 8.48 -4.52
C ILE A 114 15.87 8.21 -5.98
N GLN A 115 15.34 7.12 -6.55
CA GLN A 115 15.69 6.70 -7.90
C GLN A 115 15.27 7.73 -8.94
N ARG A 116 14.08 8.32 -8.78
CA ARG A 116 13.61 9.39 -9.68
C ARG A 116 14.47 10.65 -9.58
N TYR A 117 14.79 11.06 -8.36
CA TYR A 117 15.70 12.21 -8.16
C TYR A 117 17.09 11.97 -8.78
N LEU A 118 17.73 10.84 -8.46
CA LEU A 118 19.08 10.53 -8.91
C LEU A 118 19.18 10.42 -10.43
N PHE A 119 18.22 9.80 -11.08
CA PHE A 119 18.25 9.59 -12.53
C PHE A 119 18.05 10.87 -13.33
N LEU A 120 17.33 11.84 -12.77
CA LEU A 120 17.20 13.15 -13.41
C LEU A 120 18.36 14.08 -13.11
N ARG A 121 18.97 13.96 -11.93
CA ARG A 121 20.14 14.75 -11.56
C ARG A 121 21.41 14.25 -12.23
N HIS A 122 21.54 12.94 -12.43
CA HIS A 122 22.74 12.30 -12.96
C HIS A 122 22.41 11.33 -14.11
N PRO A 123 21.98 11.86 -15.28
CA PRO A 123 21.51 11.02 -16.40
C PRO A 123 22.58 10.05 -16.92
N PHE A 124 23.85 10.41 -16.89
CA PHE A 124 24.94 9.52 -17.29
C PHE A 124 25.08 8.31 -16.36
N LYS A 125 25.09 8.53 -15.03
CA LYS A 125 25.12 7.44 -14.05
C LYS A 125 23.86 6.58 -14.12
N ALA A 126 22.72 7.19 -14.43
CA ALA A 126 21.46 6.49 -14.61
C ALA A 126 21.51 5.49 -15.79
N LYS A 127 22.25 5.81 -16.86
CA LYS A 127 22.41 4.92 -18.01
C LYS A 127 23.17 3.64 -17.64
N ASP A 128 24.16 3.74 -16.76
CA ASP A 128 24.98 2.60 -16.33
C ASP A 128 24.35 1.78 -15.20
N TRP A 129 23.24 2.28 -14.61
CA TRP A 129 22.55 1.60 -13.52
C TRP A 129 21.89 0.31 -14.02
N LYS A 130 22.29 -0.82 -13.46
CA LYS A 130 21.80 -2.14 -13.85
C LYS A 130 20.57 -2.53 -13.01
N CYS A 131 19.58 -3.13 -13.67
CA CYS A 131 18.34 -3.64 -13.06
C CYS A 131 18.60 -4.59 -11.87
N ARG A 132 19.71 -5.33 -11.86
CA ARG A 132 20.10 -6.20 -10.76
C ARG A 132 20.27 -5.49 -9.41
N TYR A 133 20.62 -4.20 -9.43
CA TYR A 133 20.73 -3.43 -8.18
C TYR A 133 19.35 -3.17 -7.58
N ASP A 134 18.36 -2.86 -8.40
CA ASP A 134 16.99 -2.64 -7.91
C ASP A 134 16.40 -3.95 -7.34
N VAL A 135 16.71 -5.10 -7.96
CA VAL A 135 16.32 -6.41 -7.45
C VAL A 135 17.01 -6.71 -6.12
N ALA A 136 18.32 -6.46 -6.01
CA ALA A 136 19.09 -6.69 -4.78
C ALA A 136 18.59 -5.79 -3.63
N ILE A 137 18.32 -4.50 -3.91
CA ILE A 137 17.75 -3.57 -2.93
C ILE A 137 16.36 -4.04 -2.49
N SER A 138 15.51 -4.47 -3.44
CA SER A 138 14.18 -4.98 -3.11
C SER A 138 14.24 -6.23 -2.24
N ALA A 139 15.14 -7.18 -2.56
CA ALA A 139 15.36 -8.38 -1.74
C ALA A 139 15.84 -8.01 -0.32
N ALA A 140 16.77 -7.06 -0.21
CA ALA A 140 17.25 -6.58 1.08
C ALA A 140 16.10 -5.94 1.90
N ILE A 141 15.24 -5.13 1.27
CA ILE A 141 14.07 -4.53 1.93
C ILE A 141 13.14 -5.64 2.46
N TRP A 142 12.81 -6.64 1.66
CA TRP A 142 11.93 -7.73 2.09
C TRP A 142 12.52 -8.51 3.28
N ILE A 143 13.83 -8.79 3.27
CA ILE A 143 14.51 -9.50 4.36
C ILE A 143 14.52 -8.65 5.63
N VAL A 144 14.96 -7.39 5.53
CA VAL A 144 15.10 -6.49 6.69
C VAL A 144 13.75 -6.16 7.30
N VAL A 145 12.78 -5.73 6.49
CA VAL A 145 11.44 -5.37 6.97
C VAL A 145 10.70 -6.62 7.45
N GLY A 146 10.82 -7.74 6.73
CA GLY A 146 10.24 -9.01 7.14
C GLY A 146 10.73 -9.46 8.50
N ALA A 147 12.05 -9.44 8.73
CA ALA A 147 12.64 -9.78 10.02
C ALA A 147 12.25 -8.79 11.13
N ALA A 148 12.24 -7.48 10.84
CA ALA A 148 11.86 -6.45 11.81
C ALA A 148 10.39 -6.52 12.25
N CYS A 149 9.49 -6.99 11.38
CA CYS A 149 8.07 -7.15 11.70
C CYS A 149 7.75 -8.48 12.42
N LEU A 150 8.62 -9.49 12.40
CA LEU A 150 8.38 -10.79 13.04
C LEU A 150 8.11 -10.71 14.55
N PRO A 151 8.79 -9.88 15.36
CA PRO A 151 8.51 -9.79 16.78
C PRO A 151 7.07 -9.36 17.10
N LEU A 152 6.44 -8.55 16.25
CA LEU A 152 5.10 -7.99 16.51
C LEU A 152 4.01 -9.05 16.72
N PRO A 153 3.80 -10.03 15.81
CA PRO A 153 2.84 -11.12 16.06
C PRO A 153 3.27 -12.06 17.19
N ILE A 154 4.59 -12.31 17.37
CA ILE A 154 5.11 -13.20 18.40
C ILE A 154 4.85 -12.65 19.81
N LEU A 155 5.13 -11.37 20.02
CA LEU A 155 4.89 -10.67 21.29
C LEU A 155 3.40 -10.52 21.62
N ARG A 156 2.55 -10.64 20.61
CA ARG A 156 1.12 -10.58 20.73
C ARG A 156 0.46 -11.96 20.87
N SER A 157 1.23 -13.05 20.79
CA SER A 157 0.66 -14.40 20.87
C SER A 157 -0.28 -14.51 22.06
N PRO A 158 -1.57 -14.83 21.85
CA PRO A 158 -2.43 -15.19 22.96
C PRO A 158 -1.81 -16.38 23.64
N SER A 159 -1.79 -16.36 24.96
CA SER A 159 -1.44 -17.55 25.75
C SER A 159 -2.18 -18.75 25.12
N LEU A 160 -1.43 -19.78 24.75
CA LEU A 160 -1.96 -20.99 24.07
C LEU A 160 -2.96 -21.78 24.92
N THR A 161 -3.37 -21.23 26.04
CA THR A 161 -4.28 -21.83 27.00
C THR A 161 -5.58 -21.04 27.01
N ASN A 162 -6.58 -21.64 26.44
CA ASN A 162 -8.02 -21.37 26.52
C ASN A 162 -8.67 -20.70 25.29
N SER A 163 -9.33 -21.55 24.51
CA SER A 163 -10.68 -21.45 23.90
C SER A 163 -11.35 -20.08 23.67
N THR A 164 -10.63 -19.02 23.35
CA THR A 164 -11.30 -17.81 22.92
C THR A 164 -11.15 -17.66 21.40
N ASN A 165 -12.27 -17.76 20.69
CA ASN A 165 -12.40 -17.48 19.26
C ASN A 165 -12.18 -15.99 18.96
N THR A 166 -11.20 -15.37 19.60
CA THR A 166 -10.90 -13.94 19.46
C THR A 166 -9.51 -13.75 18.87
N CYS A 167 -9.38 -12.90 17.87
CA CYS A 167 -8.11 -12.58 17.21
C CYS A 167 -7.67 -11.12 17.45
N PHE A 168 -8.56 -10.18 17.22
CA PHE A 168 -8.23 -8.75 17.21
C PHE A 168 -8.79 -7.99 18.43
N ALA A 169 -9.58 -8.65 19.30
CA ALA A 169 -10.22 -8.05 20.46
C ALA A 169 -9.22 -7.70 21.57
N ASP A 170 -8.26 -8.59 21.82
CA ASP A 170 -7.26 -8.37 22.84
C ASP A 170 -6.05 -7.63 22.29
N LEU A 171 -6.09 -6.33 22.32
CA LEU A 171 -4.94 -5.45 22.21
C LEU A 171 -4.06 -5.52 23.49
N GLY A 172 -4.12 -6.61 24.20
CA GLY A 172 -3.19 -6.95 25.27
C GLY A 172 -1.81 -7.16 24.67
N VAL A 173 -1.10 -6.09 24.38
CA VAL A 173 0.35 -6.18 24.29
C VAL A 173 0.78 -6.74 25.64
N ARG A 174 1.34 -7.96 25.63
CA ARG A 174 2.00 -8.51 26.80
C ARG A 174 2.85 -7.40 27.40
N GLN A 175 2.76 -7.16 28.70
CA GLN A 175 3.57 -6.11 29.31
C GLN A 175 5.02 -6.39 28.97
N LEU A 176 5.53 -5.63 28.02
CA LEU A 176 6.92 -5.71 27.59
C LEU A 176 7.78 -5.04 28.67
N ASN A 177 8.97 -5.54 28.87
CA ASN A 177 9.96 -4.80 29.64
C ASN A 177 10.10 -3.39 29.03
N MET A 178 10.15 -2.37 29.89
CA MET A 178 10.26 -0.96 29.49
C MET A 178 11.37 -0.73 28.46
N GLY A 179 12.54 -1.36 28.65
CA GLY A 179 13.67 -1.28 27.72
C GLY A 179 13.33 -1.80 26.31
N THR A 180 12.63 -2.94 26.22
CA THR A 180 12.18 -3.49 24.92
C THR A 180 11.16 -2.58 24.25
N SER A 181 10.23 -2.03 25.00
CA SER A 181 9.22 -1.08 24.47
C SER A 181 9.88 0.18 23.90
N ILE A 182 10.82 0.77 24.64
CA ILE A 182 11.59 1.94 24.19
C ILE A 182 12.40 1.59 22.94
N ALA A 183 13.10 0.45 22.92
CA ALA A 183 13.88 0.04 21.75
C ALA A 183 13.00 -0.14 20.51
N MET A 184 11.84 -0.77 20.65
CA MET A 184 10.88 -0.93 19.56
C MET A 184 10.39 0.42 19.02
N VAL A 185 10.02 1.36 19.89
CA VAL A 185 9.60 2.70 19.49
C VAL A 185 10.76 3.42 18.79
N LEU A 186 11.96 3.40 19.34
CA LEU A 186 13.11 4.07 18.73
C LEU A 186 13.44 3.51 17.34
N VAL A 187 13.45 2.18 17.19
CA VAL A 187 13.70 1.54 15.89
C VAL A 187 12.59 1.91 14.89
N ALA A 188 11.33 1.80 15.28
CA ALA A 188 10.21 2.12 14.41
C ALA A 188 10.20 3.59 13.99
N GLU A 189 10.45 4.51 14.92
CA GLU A 189 10.41 5.95 14.64
C GLU A 189 11.66 6.44 13.91
N LEU A 190 12.86 6.05 14.32
CA LEU A 190 14.09 6.56 13.71
C LEU A 190 14.34 5.95 12.32
N SER A 191 14.30 4.62 12.21
CA SER A 191 14.61 3.92 10.95
C SER A 191 13.39 3.69 10.08
N GLY A 192 12.22 3.42 10.66
CA GLY A 192 10.99 3.12 9.93
C GLY A 192 10.21 4.36 9.46
N PHE A 193 10.43 5.53 10.08
CA PHE A 193 9.67 6.75 9.75
C PHE A 193 10.54 7.97 9.50
N LEU A 194 11.33 8.45 10.48
CA LEU A 194 12.05 9.72 10.37
C LEU A 194 13.11 9.72 9.26
N LEU A 195 13.89 8.66 9.14
CA LEU A 195 14.88 8.54 8.07
C LEU A 195 14.24 8.55 6.68
N PRO A 196 13.22 7.72 6.37
CA PRO A 196 12.45 7.81 5.13
C PRO A 196 11.85 9.18 4.88
N LEU A 197 11.26 9.81 5.90
CA LEU A 197 10.66 11.14 5.82
C LEU A 197 11.69 12.19 5.36
N VAL A 198 12.85 12.24 6.01
CA VAL A 198 13.92 13.19 5.66
C VAL A 198 14.39 12.97 4.22
N ILE A 199 14.54 11.73 3.79
CA ILE A 199 14.94 11.38 2.43
C ILE A 199 13.90 11.86 1.40
N ILE A 200 12.62 11.54 1.62
CA ILE A 200 11.53 11.95 0.72
C ILE A 200 11.46 13.50 0.63
N LEU A 201 11.53 14.19 1.77
CA LEU A 201 11.52 15.65 1.80
C LEU A 201 12.73 16.25 1.06
N TYR A 202 13.91 15.68 1.25
CA TYR A 202 15.12 16.10 0.54
C TYR A 202 14.97 15.91 -0.96
N CYS A 203 14.50 14.73 -1.41
CA CYS A 203 14.26 14.46 -2.83
C CYS A 203 13.22 15.41 -3.43
N THR A 204 12.13 15.68 -2.69
CA THR A 204 11.08 16.61 -3.09
C THR A 204 11.61 18.04 -3.23
N TRP A 205 12.33 18.51 -2.23
CA TRP A 205 12.90 19.86 -2.24
C TRP A 205 13.90 20.04 -3.39
N LYS A 206 14.85 19.12 -3.54
CA LYS A 206 15.87 19.17 -4.60
C LYS A 206 15.27 19.08 -6.00
N MET A 207 14.23 18.29 -6.18
CA MET A 207 13.53 18.19 -7.47
C MET A 207 12.81 19.51 -7.79
N ARG A 208 12.15 20.14 -6.81
CA ARG A 208 11.53 21.46 -6.99
C ARG A 208 12.54 22.51 -7.41
N GLN A 209 13.71 22.55 -6.74
CA GLN A 209 14.80 23.45 -7.09
C GLN A 209 15.28 23.23 -8.54
N SER A 210 15.48 21.96 -8.94
CA SER A 210 15.89 21.62 -10.31
C SER A 210 14.88 22.00 -11.39
N LEU A 211 13.58 22.06 -11.04
CA LEU A 211 12.53 22.54 -11.96
C LEU A 211 12.58 24.06 -12.14
N GLN A 212 12.86 24.81 -11.08
CA GLN A 212 12.91 26.27 -11.12
C GLN A 212 14.15 26.80 -11.87
N GLU A 213 15.28 26.09 -11.77
CA GLU A 213 16.56 26.48 -12.40
C GLU A 213 16.65 26.05 -13.89
N SER A 214 15.63 25.36 -14.43
CA SER A 214 15.77 24.71 -15.73
C SER A 214 15.32 25.61 -16.88
N HIS A 215 16.27 26.11 -17.67
CA HIS A 215 16.09 26.58 -19.05
C HIS A 215 16.22 25.42 -20.08
N ALA A 216 15.87 24.19 -19.69
CA ALA A 216 16.08 23.00 -20.51
C ALA A 216 15.09 22.93 -21.69
N PRO A 217 15.45 22.24 -22.80
CA PRO A 217 14.55 21.96 -23.91
C PRO A 217 13.26 21.31 -23.44
N LEU A 218 12.16 21.58 -24.13
CA LEU A 218 10.77 21.20 -23.78
C LEU A 218 10.62 19.70 -23.38
N GLN A 219 11.34 18.82 -24.06
CA GLN A 219 11.32 17.39 -23.80
C GLN A 219 11.88 17.03 -22.42
N HIS A 220 13.01 17.63 -22.02
CA HIS A 220 13.59 17.44 -20.68
C HIS A 220 12.74 18.07 -19.57
N ALA A 221 12.07 19.18 -19.85
CA ALA A 221 11.15 19.82 -18.93
C ALA A 221 9.96 18.90 -18.61
N ASN A 222 9.39 18.23 -19.62
CA ASN A 222 8.28 17.29 -19.43
C ASN A 222 8.67 16.07 -18.58
N GLU A 223 9.85 15.49 -18.80
CA GLU A 223 10.34 14.36 -18.00
C GLU A 223 10.58 14.76 -16.53
N LYS A 224 11.16 15.94 -16.30
CA LYS A 224 11.33 16.49 -14.95
C LYS A 224 9.99 16.71 -14.26
N GLN A 225 8.99 17.24 -14.98
CA GLN A 225 7.67 17.50 -14.40
C GLN A 225 6.93 16.20 -14.06
N LYS A 226 7.05 15.15 -14.88
CA LYS A 226 6.49 13.82 -14.57
C LYS A 226 7.11 13.26 -13.28
N ALA A 227 8.45 13.28 -13.18
CA ALA A 227 9.13 12.81 -11.98
C ALA A 227 8.79 13.63 -10.74
N TRP A 228 8.63 14.94 -10.88
CA TRP A 228 8.17 15.81 -9.80
C TRP A 228 6.80 15.39 -9.27
N ARG A 229 5.82 15.23 -10.15
CA ARG A 229 4.46 14.79 -9.78
C ARG A 229 4.48 13.46 -9.04
N MET A 230 5.35 12.54 -9.45
CA MET A 230 5.53 11.26 -8.82
C MET A 230 6.12 11.36 -7.43
N ILE A 231 7.23 12.07 -7.25
CA ILE A 231 7.86 12.27 -5.94
C ILE A 231 6.88 12.97 -5.00
N LEU A 232 6.13 13.96 -5.52
CA LEU A 232 5.08 14.64 -4.77
C LEU A 232 3.95 13.67 -4.38
N GLY A 233 3.55 12.75 -5.26
CA GLY A 233 2.59 11.69 -4.95
C GLY A 233 3.11 10.77 -3.85
N CYS A 234 4.35 10.30 -3.93
CA CYS A 234 4.98 9.50 -2.87
C CYS A 234 5.00 10.25 -1.52
N ALA A 235 5.35 11.54 -1.53
CA ALA A 235 5.32 12.37 -0.33
C ALA A 235 3.90 12.53 0.22
N ALA A 236 2.90 12.77 -0.64
CA ALA A 236 1.51 12.91 -0.22
C ALA A 236 0.97 11.64 0.44
N VAL A 237 1.21 10.47 -0.17
CA VAL A 237 0.82 9.17 0.42
C VAL A 237 1.54 8.96 1.74
N PHE A 238 2.84 9.26 1.80
CA PHE A 238 3.61 9.13 3.04
C PHE A 238 3.02 9.96 4.17
N PHE A 239 2.71 11.24 3.92
CA PHE A 239 2.15 12.13 4.93
C PHE A 239 0.73 11.74 5.34
N ILE A 240 -0.14 11.41 4.40
CA ILE A 240 -1.54 11.10 4.69
C ILE A 240 -1.67 9.75 5.39
N CYS A 241 -0.95 8.73 4.91
CA CYS A 241 -1.15 7.37 5.38
C CYS A 241 -0.29 7.02 6.60
N PHE A 242 0.97 7.43 6.64
CA PHE A 242 1.90 6.91 7.66
C PHE A 242 2.18 7.89 8.80
N THR A 243 2.19 9.21 8.54
CA THR A 243 2.47 10.19 9.60
C THR A 243 1.50 10.12 10.78
N PRO A 244 0.17 9.99 10.60
CA PRO A 244 -0.75 9.90 11.73
C PRO A 244 -0.47 8.73 12.66
N TYR A 245 -0.11 7.58 12.10
CA TYR A 245 0.25 6.40 12.89
C TYR A 245 1.53 6.63 13.70
N HIS A 246 2.59 7.12 13.08
CA HIS A 246 3.88 7.31 13.75
C HIS A 246 3.84 8.43 14.80
N VAL A 247 3.10 9.51 14.56
CA VAL A 247 2.89 10.54 15.59
C VAL A 247 2.16 9.97 16.83
N ASN A 248 1.24 9.05 16.63
CA ASN A 248 0.48 8.46 17.73
C ASN A 248 1.16 7.24 18.38
N PHE A 249 2.06 6.55 17.68
CA PHE A 249 2.62 5.27 18.14
C PHE A 249 3.38 5.38 19.47
N PRO A 250 4.24 6.40 19.72
CA PRO A 250 4.86 6.57 21.02
C PRO A 250 3.85 6.79 22.15
N LEU A 251 2.82 7.61 21.91
CA LEU A 251 1.74 7.85 22.90
C LEU A 251 0.94 6.58 23.18
N PHE A 252 0.64 5.80 22.13
CA PHE A 252 -0.02 4.51 22.26
C PHE A 252 0.80 3.53 23.10
N MET A 253 2.12 3.48 22.89
CA MET A 253 3.00 2.63 23.70
C MET A 253 3.05 3.11 25.17
N MET A 254 3.05 4.41 25.43
CA MET A 254 2.96 4.96 26.80
C MET A 254 1.64 4.59 27.49
N VAL A 255 0.53 4.61 26.73
CA VAL A 255 -0.77 4.17 27.25
C VAL A 255 -0.74 2.67 27.59
N LYS A 256 -0.13 1.84 26.75
CA LYS A 256 -0.02 0.38 26.96
C LYS A 256 0.91 0.01 28.12
N GLN A 257 1.89 0.86 28.43
CA GLN A 257 2.79 0.71 29.57
C GLN A 257 2.24 1.37 30.86
N GLU A 258 0.96 1.82 30.84
CA GLU A 258 0.30 2.50 31.97
C GLU A 258 1.04 3.76 32.47
N ALA A 259 1.90 4.33 31.61
CA ALA A 259 2.59 5.59 31.90
C ALA A 259 1.64 6.80 31.85
N ILE A 260 0.57 6.72 31.05
CA ILE A 260 -0.48 7.75 30.97
C ILE A 260 -1.67 7.26 31.79
N ARG A 261 -1.93 7.94 32.92
CA ARG A 261 -3.00 7.62 33.87
C ARG A 261 -4.29 8.40 33.63
N ASP A 262 -4.23 9.53 32.90
CA ASP A 262 -5.41 10.31 32.57
C ASP A 262 -6.32 9.55 31.59
N CYS A 263 -7.56 9.27 32.03
CA CYS A 263 -8.54 8.52 31.24
C CYS A 263 -8.92 9.21 29.93
N SER A 264 -8.97 10.54 29.91
CA SER A 264 -9.31 11.32 28.72
C SER A 264 -8.20 11.23 27.68
N ALA A 265 -6.94 11.38 28.08
CA ALA A 265 -5.78 11.23 27.20
C ALA A 265 -5.65 9.80 26.69
N ARG A 266 -5.80 8.79 27.57
CA ARG A 266 -5.81 7.37 27.19
C ARG A 266 -6.86 7.09 26.13
N ARG A 267 -8.10 7.50 26.34
CA ARG A 267 -9.21 7.29 25.43
C ARG A 267 -8.95 7.95 24.08
N ARG A 268 -8.53 9.22 24.04
CA ARG A 268 -8.20 9.94 22.79
C ARG A 268 -7.09 9.24 22.01
N THR A 269 -6.02 8.82 22.67
CA THR A 269 -4.90 8.11 22.05
C THR A 269 -5.34 6.80 21.39
N LEU A 270 -6.18 6.01 22.05
CA LEU A 270 -6.70 4.74 21.52
C LEU A 270 -7.66 4.95 20.34
N TYR A 271 -8.55 5.95 20.38
CA TYR A 271 -9.40 6.31 19.25
C TYR A 271 -8.57 6.73 18.05
N PHE A 272 -7.61 7.64 18.28
CA PHE A 272 -6.75 8.12 17.21
C PHE A 272 -5.85 7.01 16.65
N HIS A 273 -5.42 6.05 17.48
CA HIS A 273 -4.67 4.89 17.01
C HIS A 273 -5.47 4.06 16.01
N SER A 274 -6.74 3.80 16.27
CA SER A 274 -7.61 3.06 15.37
C SER A 274 -7.80 3.80 14.04
N ILE A 275 -8.03 5.11 14.08
CA ILE A 275 -8.16 5.96 12.89
C ILE A 275 -6.85 5.98 12.10
N SER A 276 -5.71 6.13 12.76
CA SER A 276 -4.41 6.17 12.09
C SER A 276 -4.04 4.86 11.41
N LEU A 277 -4.46 3.73 11.96
CA LEU A 277 -4.32 2.41 11.32
C LEU A 277 -5.22 2.24 10.09
N CYS A 278 -6.41 2.86 10.09
CA CYS A 278 -7.26 2.92 8.89
C CYS A 278 -6.62 3.77 7.81
N LEU A 279 -6.09 4.95 8.16
CA LEU A 279 -5.35 5.82 7.23
C LEU A 279 -4.12 5.10 6.66
N ALA A 280 -3.38 4.38 7.50
CA ALA A 280 -2.24 3.59 7.02
C ALA A 280 -2.66 2.55 5.98
N SER A 281 -3.82 1.92 6.14
CA SER A 281 -4.32 0.93 5.17
C SER A 281 -4.82 1.53 3.86
N LEU A 282 -5.12 2.85 3.81
CA LEU A 282 -5.53 3.54 2.58
C LEU A 282 -4.41 3.62 1.53
N ASN A 283 -3.13 3.45 1.91
CA ASN A 283 -2.03 3.42 0.95
C ASN A 283 -2.30 2.45 -0.20
N CYS A 284 -2.87 1.27 0.09
CA CYS A 284 -3.22 0.27 -0.92
C CYS A 284 -4.14 0.77 -2.04
N CYS A 285 -4.93 1.84 -1.80
CA CYS A 285 -5.76 2.47 -2.82
C CYS A 285 -5.08 3.67 -3.47
N LEU A 286 -4.18 4.34 -2.77
CA LEU A 286 -3.50 5.55 -3.25
C LEU A 286 -2.25 5.23 -4.09
N ASP A 287 -1.54 4.14 -3.78
CA ASP A 287 -0.34 3.73 -4.51
C ASP A 287 -0.59 3.48 -6.01
N PRO A 288 -1.68 2.83 -6.45
CA PRO A 288 -2.01 2.72 -7.87
C PRO A 288 -2.17 4.06 -8.59
N ILE A 289 -2.60 5.12 -7.88
CA ILE A 289 -2.72 6.46 -8.45
C ILE A 289 -1.33 7.02 -8.79
N ILE A 290 -0.32 6.75 -7.95
CA ILE A 290 1.07 7.12 -8.23
C ILE A 290 1.52 6.46 -9.54
N TYR A 291 1.21 5.18 -9.75
CA TYR A 291 1.59 4.46 -10.97
C TYR A 291 0.96 5.06 -12.22
N TYR A 292 -0.29 5.50 -12.14
CA TYR A 292 -0.99 6.16 -13.24
C TYR A 292 -0.28 7.44 -13.68
N PHE A 293 0.17 8.27 -12.72
CA PHE A 293 0.87 9.53 -13.05
C PHE A 293 2.32 9.33 -13.50
N MET A 294 2.85 8.11 -13.40
CA MET A 294 4.28 7.85 -13.56
C MET A 294 4.78 7.74 -14.97
N THR A 295 4.05 7.10 -15.85
CA THR A 295 4.52 6.86 -17.20
C THR A 295 3.41 7.10 -18.20
N SER A 296 3.71 7.93 -19.21
CA SER A 296 2.89 8.01 -20.42
C SER A 296 2.71 6.63 -21.05
N GLU A 297 3.73 5.76 -20.94
CA GLU A 297 3.63 4.36 -21.37
C GLU A 297 2.59 3.56 -20.59
N PHE A 298 2.45 3.76 -19.27
CA PHE A 298 1.43 3.09 -18.47
C PHE A 298 0.03 3.55 -18.89
N GLN A 299 -0.15 4.87 -19.02
CA GLN A 299 -1.41 5.47 -19.49
C GLN A 299 -1.77 4.97 -20.88
N GLU A 300 -0.84 5.09 -21.84
CA GLU A 300 -1.06 4.69 -23.23
C GLU A 300 -1.39 3.20 -23.35
N LYS A 301 -0.65 2.34 -22.66
CA LYS A 301 -0.88 0.89 -22.71
C LYS A 301 -2.16 0.48 -21.99
N LEU A 302 -2.49 1.14 -20.86
CA LEU A 302 -3.75 0.93 -20.18
C LEU A 302 -4.93 1.30 -21.09
N PHE A 303 -4.93 2.50 -21.67
CA PHE A 303 -5.99 2.97 -22.56
C PHE A 303 -6.09 2.14 -23.85
N ARG A 304 -4.96 1.79 -24.47
CA ARG A 304 -4.93 0.97 -25.69
C ARG A 304 -5.55 -0.41 -25.44
N ASN A 305 -5.21 -1.06 -24.34
CA ASN A 305 -5.75 -2.37 -24.00
C ASN A 305 -7.23 -2.31 -23.59
N CYS A 306 -7.63 -1.30 -22.83
CA CYS A 306 -9.05 -1.07 -22.53
C CYS A 306 -9.85 -0.84 -23.81
N ARG A 307 -9.36 0.01 -24.72
CA ARG A 307 -10.02 0.31 -25.99
C ARG A 307 -10.10 -0.93 -26.91
N ALA A 308 -9.01 -1.70 -27.03
CA ALA A 308 -9.01 -2.93 -27.82
C ALA A 308 -9.98 -3.97 -27.27
N ASN A 309 -10.05 -4.16 -25.96
CA ASN A 309 -10.98 -5.09 -25.33
C ASN A 309 -12.45 -4.65 -25.44
N ILE A 310 -12.72 -3.36 -25.34
CA ILE A 310 -14.07 -2.81 -25.53
C ILE A 310 -14.48 -2.99 -27.01
N TRP A 311 -13.59 -2.65 -27.93
CA TRP A 311 -13.87 -2.78 -29.36
C TRP A 311 -14.11 -4.24 -29.77
N SER A 312 -13.30 -5.20 -29.31
CA SER A 312 -13.50 -6.64 -29.57
C SER A 312 -14.83 -7.16 -29.00
N ARG A 313 -15.25 -6.67 -27.83
CA ARG A 313 -16.57 -7.03 -27.26
C ARG A 313 -17.73 -6.45 -28.05
N LEU A 314 -17.62 -5.20 -28.52
CA LEU A 314 -18.65 -4.56 -29.33
C LEU A 314 -18.79 -5.23 -30.70
N THR A 315 -17.69 -5.59 -31.36
CA THR A 315 -17.71 -6.30 -32.64
C THR A 315 -18.26 -7.74 -32.50
N ASN A 316 -17.99 -8.42 -31.40
CA ASN A 316 -18.57 -9.74 -31.12
C ASN A 316 -20.07 -9.67 -30.79
N LEU A 317 -20.56 -8.57 -30.21
CA LEU A 317 -21.98 -8.34 -29.97
C LEU A 317 -22.73 -8.01 -31.27
N ASP A 318 -22.10 -7.30 -32.21
CA ASP A 318 -22.69 -7.04 -33.52
C ASP A 318 -22.76 -8.30 -34.40
N SER A 319 -21.74 -9.16 -34.38
CA SER A 319 -21.76 -10.42 -35.10
C SER A 319 -22.74 -11.46 -34.54
N SER A 320 -23.12 -11.34 -33.25
CA SER A 320 -24.17 -12.19 -32.65
C SER A 320 -25.59 -11.64 -32.86
N ARG A 321 -25.73 -10.45 -33.45
CA ARG A 321 -27.02 -9.81 -33.69
C ARG A 321 -27.48 -9.87 -35.16
N SER A 322 -26.71 -10.52 -36.06
CA SER A 322 -27.15 -10.74 -37.44
C SER A 322 -28.17 -11.88 -37.47
N PRO A 323 -29.49 -11.59 -37.71
CA PRO A 323 -30.46 -12.67 -37.89
C PRO A 323 -30.21 -13.29 -39.26
N GLY A 324 -30.16 -14.60 -39.32
CA GLY A 324 -30.08 -15.37 -40.54
C GLY A 324 -31.17 -14.94 -41.54
N SER A 325 -30.76 -14.39 -42.65
CA SER A 325 -31.57 -14.31 -43.83
C SER A 325 -31.31 -15.52 -44.70
N SER A 326 -32.21 -16.49 -44.58
CA SER A 326 -32.38 -17.59 -45.53
C SER A 326 -33.02 -17.05 -46.79
N GLY A 327 -32.52 -17.42 -47.95
CA GLY A 327 -33.22 -17.22 -49.20
C GLY A 327 -32.29 -17.35 -50.38
N GLY A 328 -32.44 -18.52 -51.05
CA GLY A 328 -31.64 -18.93 -52.18
C GLY A 328 -31.77 -18.03 -53.41
N GLU A 329 -30.86 -18.20 -54.28
CA GLU A 329 -31.12 -18.53 -55.70
C GLU A 329 -29.80 -18.78 -56.38
N GLN A 330 -29.75 -19.97 -56.97
CA GLN A 330 -28.71 -20.39 -57.89
C GLN A 330 -28.94 -19.65 -59.23
N GLU A 331 -28.04 -18.82 -59.66
CA GLU A 331 -27.90 -18.46 -61.06
C GLU A 331 -26.45 -18.55 -61.49
N ASN A 332 -26.26 -19.41 -62.48
CA ASN A 332 -25.05 -19.72 -63.19
C ASN A 332 -24.91 -18.73 -64.35
N PRO A 333 -23.84 -18.05 -64.55
CA PRO A 333 -23.52 -17.49 -65.85
C PRO A 333 -22.30 -18.14 -66.46
N THR A 334 -22.60 -18.75 -67.56
CA THR A 334 -21.76 -19.16 -68.68
C THR A 334 -20.58 -18.23 -68.99
N MET A 335 -19.45 -18.95 -69.31
CA MET A 335 -18.31 -18.45 -70.05
C MET A 335 -18.70 -17.60 -71.26
N VAL A 336 -18.04 -16.46 -71.42
CA VAL A 336 -17.70 -15.91 -72.77
C VAL A 336 -16.26 -15.39 -72.70
N ASP A 337 -15.36 -16.07 -73.44
CA ASP A 337 -14.11 -15.56 -73.92
C ASP A 337 -14.31 -14.27 -74.75
N MET A 338 -13.36 -13.32 -74.66
CA MET A 338 -12.68 -12.75 -75.84
C MET A 338 -11.89 -11.47 -75.48
N HIS A 339 -10.62 -11.59 -75.90
CA HIS A 339 -9.63 -10.56 -76.24
C HIS A 339 -8.88 -9.87 -75.10
#